data_8f8140beb2efadf38a32b6072495ca00
#
_entry.id   8f8140beb2efadf38a32b6072495ca00
#
_cell.length_a   1.000
_cell.length_b   1.000
_cell.length_c   1.000
_cell.angle_alpha   90.00
_cell.angle_beta   90.00
_cell.angle_gamma   90.00
#
_symmetry.space_group_name_H-M   'P 1'
#
loop_
_entity.id
_entity.type
_entity.pdbx_description
1 polymer ?
#
loop_
_entity_poly.entity_id
_entity_poly.type
_entity_poly.pdbx_seq_one_letter_code
_entity_poly.pdbx_strand_id
1 'polypeptide(L)'
;DYVGSWYAETGATNKTLVDLVNQTARIYTVALAANNPQVLVSTPKTETLAFARRFEVNLNKLISDMSLEKTFRSIVMDAFFCIGCGVVMMRDTDTRFHGILESEEDVWLDPGEPWFNRVSLDDLILDMPAKELSKMRYCGHRYRADYEKVMDEPGYSKKVRDKLAPTNRSHHDSTGAARDIASDWGSSEDDDLKDMVWLMDVWIAENNSIVTMACDQDLPPLIEREWIGSQSGPYKFLSLGDTPDNVIPTSPAINLKGMHDLQNRLHRRMEDDSDAHRVVNVYPPNMSDDAERLRTAERNSWQRGTSPEQIKQFEMGGVDQRDMALATFLQSEYDRFAGNLQAMGGLGAQASTVGQEEIISGNVSRNVADMRMAVVGFASDCILDLGRLMWEDQTLELQTSIPVENSGIQVSSDWTPD
;
A
#
# COMPACT_ATOMS: atom_id res chain seq x y z
N ASP A 1 9.46 8.45 -6.33
CA ASP A 1 8.37 8.97 -7.18
C ASP A 1 7.00 8.90 -6.51
N TYR A 2 6.69 7.87 -5.70
CA TYR A 2 5.41 7.74 -5.00
C TYR A 2 5.15 8.85 -3.98
N VAL A 3 6.16 9.30 -3.27
CA VAL A 3 6.06 10.32 -2.21
C VAL A 3 6.43 11.72 -2.71
N GLY A 4 6.79 11.84 -3.98
CA GLY A 4 7.17 13.09 -4.61
C GLY A 4 8.55 13.59 -4.22
N SER A 5 8.85 14.81 -4.66
CA SER A 5 10.15 15.43 -4.47
C SER A 5 10.50 15.76 -3.01
N TRP A 6 9.54 15.70 -2.09
CA TRP A 6 9.77 15.95 -0.66
C TRP A 6 10.64 14.88 -0.01
N TYR A 7 10.60 13.67 -0.56
CA TYR A 7 11.35 12.52 -0.08
C TYR A 7 12.50 12.15 -1.04
N ALA A 8 12.70 12.96 -2.09
CA ALA A 8 13.91 12.87 -2.86
C ALA A 8 15.09 13.39 -2.03
N GLU A 9 16.25 12.78 -2.21
CA GLU A 9 17.48 13.16 -1.51
C GLU A 9 17.69 14.68 -1.55
N THR A 10 18.09 15.25 -0.44
CA THR A 10 18.46 16.66 -0.32
C THR A 10 19.53 16.97 -1.36
N GLY A 11 19.16 17.74 -2.39
CA GLY A 11 20.06 18.06 -3.51
C GLY A 11 19.75 17.36 -4.83
N ALA A 12 18.69 16.56 -4.92
CA ALA A 12 18.27 15.95 -6.19
C ALA A 12 17.92 17.05 -7.21
N THR A 13 18.63 17.05 -8.32
CA THR A 13 18.41 17.99 -9.45
C THR A 13 17.11 17.66 -10.21
N ASN A 14 16.58 16.46 -10.04
CA ASN A 14 15.40 15.96 -10.74
C ASN A 14 14.16 15.94 -9.84
N LYS A 15 13.65 17.11 -9.48
CA LYS A 15 12.40 17.22 -8.70
C LYS A 15 11.20 16.76 -9.53
N THR A 16 10.26 16.05 -8.90
CA THR A 16 8.97 15.73 -9.49
C THR A 16 8.05 16.94 -9.33
N LEU A 17 7.70 17.60 -10.42
CA LEU A 17 6.81 18.77 -10.40
C LEU A 17 5.35 18.37 -10.34
N VAL A 18 5.00 17.30 -11.06
CA VAL A 18 3.63 16.77 -11.13
C VAL A 18 3.66 15.28 -10.78
N ASP A 19 3.11 14.91 -9.64
CA ASP A 19 3.09 13.52 -9.17
C ASP A 19 1.81 12.79 -9.63
N LEU A 20 1.76 12.45 -10.90
CA LEU A 20 0.63 11.74 -11.51
C LEU A 20 0.49 10.32 -10.97
N VAL A 21 1.61 9.64 -10.68
CA VAL A 21 1.58 8.26 -10.18
C VAL A 21 0.97 8.19 -8.80
N ASN A 22 1.32 9.10 -7.89
CA ASN A 22 0.72 9.17 -6.56
C ASN A 22 -0.78 9.48 -6.63
N GLN A 23 -1.17 10.44 -7.46
CA GLN A 23 -2.58 10.76 -7.67
C GLN A 23 -3.36 9.55 -8.18
N THR A 24 -2.81 8.82 -9.15
CA THR A 24 -3.40 7.60 -9.68
C THR A 24 -3.54 6.53 -8.61
N ALA A 25 -2.47 6.28 -7.84
CA ALA A 25 -2.48 5.29 -6.76
C ALA A 25 -3.56 5.58 -5.71
N ARG A 26 -3.76 6.85 -5.35
CA ARG A 26 -4.82 7.27 -4.42
C ARG A 26 -6.21 7.03 -4.99
N ILE A 27 -6.44 7.36 -6.26
CA ILE A 27 -7.73 7.13 -6.93
C ILE A 27 -8.04 5.63 -6.95
N TYR A 28 -7.07 4.79 -7.32
CA TYR A 28 -7.21 3.33 -7.31
C TYR A 28 -7.55 2.80 -5.91
N THR A 29 -6.82 3.25 -4.90
CA THR A 29 -7.05 2.82 -3.52
C THR A 29 -8.48 3.13 -3.06
N VAL A 30 -8.97 4.34 -3.32
CA VAL A 30 -10.34 4.74 -2.97
C VAL A 30 -11.37 3.97 -3.78
N ALA A 31 -11.13 3.75 -5.09
CA ALA A 31 -12.08 3.06 -5.97
C ALA A 31 -12.21 1.56 -5.66
N LEU A 32 -11.13 0.92 -5.20
CA LEU A 32 -11.07 -0.52 -5.00
C LEU A 32 -11.29 -0.97 -3.55
N ALA A 33 -10.86 -0.19 -2.55
CA ALA A 33 -10.91 -0.55 -1.13
C ALA A 33 -11.63 0.51 -0.28
N ALA A 34 -12.87 0.85 -0.67
CA ALA A 34 -13.62 1.94 -0.02
C ALA A 34 -14.19 1.58 1.34
N ASN A 35 -14.59 0.33 1.58
CA ASN A 35 -15.35 -0.08 2.76
C ASN A 35 -14.79 -1.34 3.41
N ASN A 36 -15.04 -1.50 4.71
CA ASN A 36 -14.81 -2.77 5.39
C ASN A 36 -15.62 -3.90 4.73
N PRO A 37 -15.01 -5.05 4.45
CA PRO A 37 -15.75 -6.20 3.97
C PRO A 37 -16.73 -6.68 5.04
N GLN A 38 -17.95 -7.01 4.61
CA GLN A 38 -18.95 -7.64 5.45
C GLN A 38 -19.11 -9.10 5.03
N VAL A 39 -19.15 -9.98 6.00
CA VAL A 39 -19.29 -11.41 5.81
C VAL A 39 -20.72 -11.84 6.10
N LEU A 40 -21.24 -12.66 5.24
CA LEU A 40 -22.51 -13.36 5.45
C LEU A 40 -22.20 -14.85 5.60
N VAL A 41 -22.58 -15.44 6.74
CA VAL A 41 -22.40 -16.86 6.98
C VAL A 41 -23.72 -17.60 6.76
N SER A 42 -23.76 -18.50 5.79
CA SER A 42 -24.94 -19.29 5.47
C SER A 42 -24.70 -20.77 5.76
N THR A 43 -25.74 -21.48 6.16
CA THR A 43 -25.71 -22.91 6.38
C THR A 43 -26.89 -23.60 5.68
N PRO A 44 -26.69 -24.77 5.07
CA PRO A 44 -27.79 -25.52 4.46
C PRO A 44 -28.69 -26.22 5.49
N LYS A 45 -28.24 -26.31 6.77
CA LYS A 45 -28.95 -27.00 7.83
C LYS A 45 -29.67 -26.00 8.74
N THR A 46 -30.97 -26.16 8.93
CA THR A 46 -31.78 -25.29 9.79
C THR A 46 -31.35 -25.34 11.25
N GLU A 47 -30.86 -26.49 11.73
CA GLU A 47 -30.40 -26.71 13.09
C GLU A 47 -29.20 -25.83 13.46
N THR A 48 -28.32 -25.55 12.49
CA THR A 48 -27.11 -24.77 12.70
C THR A 48 -27.26 -23.27 12.34
N LEU A 49 -28.49 -22.84 12.05
CA LEU A 49 -28.74 -21.44 11.65
C LEU A 49 -28.41 -20.42 12.75
N ALA A 50 -28.76 -20.75 13.99
CA ALA A 50 -28.48 -19.90 15.14
C ALA A 50 -26.96 -19.75 15.37
N PHE A 51 -26.23 -20.83 15.19
CA PHE A 51 -24.76 -20.84 15.24
C PHE A 51 -24.16 -19.97 14.12
N ALA A 52 -24.60 -20.20 12.88
CA ALA A 52 -24.08 -19.44 11.72
C ALA A 52 -24.24 -17.92 11.92
N ARG A 53 -25.38 -17.48 12.46
CA ARG A 53 -25.61 -16.06 12.78
C ARG A 53 -24.66 -15.53 13.87
N ARG A 54 -24.40 -16.33 14.92
CA ARG A 54 -23.46 -15.94 15.97
C ARG A 54 -22.05 -15.84 15.44
N PHE A 55 -21.65 -16.82 14.67
CA PHE A 55 -20.34 -16.85 14.03
C PHE A 55 -20.15 -15.65 13.09
N GLU A 56 -21.16 -15.30 12.29
CA GLU A 56 -21.20 -14.12 11.43
C GLU A 56 -20.97 -12.82 12.22
N VAL A 57 -21.69 -12.64 13.34
CA VAL A 57 -21.54 -11.45 14.18
C VAL A 57 -20.14 -11.34 14.76
N ASN A 58 -19.58 -12.44 15.27
CA ASN A 58 -18.24 -12.44 15.84
C ASN A 58 -17.16 -12.20 14.79
N LEU A 59 -17.29 -12.83 13.62
CA LEU A 59 -16.34 -12.62 12.52
C LEU A 59 -16.40 -11.17 12.00
N ASN A 60 -17.58 -10.59 11.85
CA ASN A 60 -17.71 -9.18 11.47
C ASN A 60 -17.18 -8.23 12.57
N LYS A 61 -17.32 -8.59 13.85
CA LYS A 61 -16.70 -7.84 14.95
C LYS A 61 -15.19 -7.90 14.85
N LEU A 62 -14.60 -9.08 14.68
CA LEU A 62 -13.15 -9.26 14.49
C LEU A 62 -12.63 -8.43 13.32
N ILE A 63 -13.33 -8.45 12.18
CA ILE A 63 -13.01 -7.62 11.00
C ILE A 63 -12.98 -6.13 11.35
N SER A 64 -13.95 -5.68 12.14
CA SER A 64 -14.04 -4.28 12.58
C SER A 64 -12.91 -3.92 13.56
N ASP A 65 -12.63 -4.79 14.53
CA ASP A 65 -11.60 -4.59 15.55
C ASP A 65 -10.19 -4.51 14.92
N MET A 66 -9.92 -5.33 13.90
CA MET A 66 -8.70 -5.27 13.10
C MET A 66 -8.61 -4.04 12.19
N SER A 67 -9.71 -3.32 11.96
CA SER A 67 -9.77 -2.23 10.97
C SER A 67 -9.27 -2.68 9.58
N LEU A 68 -9.76 -3.83 9.08
CA LEU A 68 -9.28 -4.45 7.84
C LEU A 68 -9.31 -3.50 6.63
N GLU A 69 -10.22 -2.54 6.61
CA GLU A 69 -10.28 -1.51 5.57
C GLU A 69 -8.94 -0.78 5.39
N LYS A 70 -8.30 -0.38 6.51
CA LYS A 70 -7.01 0.33 6.46
C LYS A 70 -5.90 -0.57 5.92
N THR A 71 -5.88 -1.81 6.39
CA THR A 71 -4.91 -2.82 5.96
C THR A 71 -5.07 -3.13 4.48
N PHE A 72 -6.30 -3.33 4.01
CA PHE A 72 -6.59 -3.59 2.60
C PHE A 72 -6.26 -2.40 1.71
N ARG A 73 -6.51 -1.16 2.14
CA ARG A 73 -6.08 0.04 1.40
C ARG A 73 -4.58 0.07 1.19
N SER A 74 -3.82 -0.28 2.22
CA SER A 74 -2.36 -0.36 2.11
C SER A 74 -1.90 -1.48 1.17
N ILE A 75 -2.56 -2.64 1.22
CA ILE A 75 -2.27 -3.78 0.33
C ILE A 75 -2.64 -3.47 -1.13
N VAL A 76 -3.75 -2.78 -1.37
CA VAL A 76 -4.12 -2.30 -2.72
C VAL A 76 -3.09 -1.31 -3.25
N MET A 77 -2.56 -0.46 -2.37
CA MET A 77 -1.48 0.46 -2.72
C MET A 77 -0.21 -0.30 -3.13
N ASP A 78 0.18 -1.33 -2.38
CA ASP A 78 1.31 -2.19 -2.74
C ASP A 78 1.07 -2.92 -4.06
N ALA A 79 -0.14 -3.44 -4.30
CA ALA A 79 -0.51 -4.10 -5.54
C ALA A 79 -0.49 -3.15 -6.75
N PHE A 80 -0.75 -1.87 -6.55
CA PHE A 80 -0.61 -0.87 -7.58
C PHE A 80 0.86 -0.71 -8.03
N PHE A 81 1.82 -0.81 -7.09
CA PHE A 81 3.25 -0.67 -7.40
C PHE A 81 3.92 -1.98 -7.79
N CYS A 82 3.50 -3.09 -7.23
CA CYS A 82 4.07 -4.42 -7.50
C CYS A 82 3.05 -5.50 -7.19
N ILE A 83 3.03 -6.02 -5.98
CA ILE A 83 2.16 -7.05 -5.45
C ILE A 83 1.74 -6.69 -4.04
N GLY A 84 0.46 -6.83 -3.72
CA GLY A 84 -0.01 -6.72 -2.35
C GLY A 84 0.12 -8.05 -1.63
N CYS A 85 0.60 -8.05 -0.41
CA CYS A 85 0.69 -9.25 0.41
C CYS A 85 0.13 -9.01 1.81
N GLY A 86 -0.65 -9.96 2.29
CA GLY A 86 -1.09 -10.03 3.65
C GLY A 86 -0.87 -11.41 4.24
N VAL A 87 -0.71 -11.50 5.55
CA VAL A 87 -0.51 -12.75 6.29
C VAL A 87 -1.60 -12.91 7.34
N VAL A 88 -2.22 -14.08 7.35
CA VAL A 88 -3.12 -14.52 8.42
C VAL A 88 -2.28 -15.20 9.48
N MET A 89 -2.43 -14.81 10.73
CA MET A 89 -1.65 -15.31 11.86
C MET A 89 -2.48 -15.37 13.12
N MET A 90 -1.95 -16.05 14.15
CA MET A 90 -2.44 -15.93 15.52
C MET A 90 -1.61 -14.85 16.21
N ARG A 91 -2.28 -13.89 16.83
CA ARG A 91 -1.67 -12.81 17.61
C ARG A 91 -1.78 -13.14 19.09
N ASP A 92 -0.70 -12.90 19.85
CA ASP A 92 -0.73 -13.01 21.30
C ASP A 92 -1.67 -11.96 21.89
N THR A 93 -2.51 -12.39 22.85
CA THR A 93 -3.53 -11.55 23.49
C THR A 93 -3.08 -10.96 24.82
N ASP A 94 -1.90 -11.31 25.30
CA ASP A 94 -1.43 -11.07 26.68
C ASP A 94 -2.39 -11.67 27.74
N THR A 95 -3.38 -12.48 27.32
CA THR A 95 -4.34 -13.15 28.18
C THR A 95 -3.87 -14.58 28.40
N ARG A 96 -3.39 -14.87 29.59
CA ARG A 96 -2.89 -16.20 29.92
C ARG A 96 -3.95 -16.99 30.69
N PHE A 97 -4.27 -18.17 30.22
CA PHE A 97 -5.14 -19.12 30.92
C PHE A 97 -4.31 -20.05 31.81
N HIS A 98 -4.74 -20.17 33.03
CA HIS A 98 -4.20 -21.13 33.96
C HIS A 98 -4.94 -22.47 33.77
N GLY A 99 -4.33 -23.39 33.06
CA GLY A 99 -4.87 -24.75 32.86
C GLY A 99 -4.30 -25.70 33.89
N ILE A 100 -5.17 -26.40 34.63
CA ILE A 100 -4.76 -27.55 35.46
C ILE A 100 -4.76 -28.75 34.53
N LEU A 101 -3.58 -29.16 34.05
CA LEU A 101 -3.42 -30.48 33.48
C LEU A 101 -3.32 -31.50 34.61
N GLU A 102 -3.74 -32.74 34.37
CA GLU A 102 -3.69 -33.86 35.35
C GLU A 102 -2.27 -34.15 35.92
N SER A 103 -1.24 -33.49 35.39
CA SER A 103 0.12 -33.44 35.96
C SER A 103 0.26 -32.13 36.74
N GLU A 104 0.76 -32.21 37.97
CA GLU A 104 0.92 -31.15 38.98
C GLU A 104 1.66 -29.86 38.53
N GLU A 105 1.81 -29.61 37.24
CA GLU A 105 2.44 -28.42 36.69
C GLU A 105 1.40 -27.48 36.08
N ASP A 106 1.35 -26.26 36.59
CA ASP A 106 0.53 -25.18 36.03
C ASP A 106 1.07 -24.79 34.66
N VAL A 107 0.30 -25.01 33.59
CA VAL A 107 0.63 -24.60 32.23
C VAL A 107 -0.12 -23.32 31.89
N TRP A 108 0.61 -22.29 31.58
CA TRP A 108 0.07 -21.02 31.09
C TRP A 108 0.02 -21.06 29.58
N LEU A 109 -1.19 -20.98 29.02
CA LEU A 109 -1.43 -20.91 27.59
C LEU A 109 -2.03 -19.54 27.25
N ASP A 110 -1.46 -18.86 26.29
CA ASP A 110 -2.12 -17.73 25.61
C ASP A 110 -2.95 -18.33 24.46
N PRO A 111 -4.28 -18.18 24.47
CA PRO A 111 -5.11 -18.72 23.40
C PRO A 111 -4.83 -18.04 22.06
N GLY A 112 -4.27 -16.83 22.07
CA GLY A 112 -4.12 -16.02 20.88
C GLY A 112 -5.46 -15.54 20.30
N GLU A 113 -5.40 -14.67 19.30
CA GLU A 113 -6.55 -14.32 18.47
C GLU A 113 -6.18 -14.35 16.99
N PRO A 114 -7.08 -14.78 16.09
CA PRO A 114 -6.85 -14.69 14.66
C PRO A 114 -6.63 -13.23 14.25
N TRP A 115 -5.59 -12.99 13.50
CA TRP A 115 -5.20 -11.63 13.06
C TRP A 115 -4.75 -11.60 11.62
N PHE A 116 -4.88 -10.46 10.98
CA PHE A 116 -4.44 -10.24 9.62
C PHE A 116 -3.53 -9.00 9.53
N ASN A 117 -2.32 -9.19 9.03
CA ASN A 117 -1.35 -8.13 8.85
C ASN A 117 -0.93 -7.96 7.40
N ARG A 118 -0.64 -6.72 7.01
CA ARG A 118 0.06 -6.42 5.76
C ARG A 118 1.53 -6.81 5.89
N VAL A 119 2.05 -7.43 4.86
CA VAL A 119 3.49 -7.68 4.69
C VAL A 119 4.07 -6.62 3.78
N SER A 120 5.12 -5.93 4.23
CA SER A 120 5.83 -4.95 3.39
C SER A 120 6.56 -5.65 2.25
N LEU A 121 6.58 -5.04 1.07
CA LEU A 121 7.29 -5.58 -0.09
C LEU A 121 8.79 -5.78 0.17
N ASP A 122 9.39 -4.91 0.98
CA ASP A 122 10.82 -5.00 1.34
C ASP A 122 11.13 -6.20 2.25
N ASP A 123 10.13 -6.67 2.98
CA ASP A 123 10.27 -7.76 3.94
C ASP A 123 9.76 -9.10 3.39
N LEU A 124 9.15 -9.07 2.20
CA LEU A 124 8.53 -10.24 1.58
C LEU A 124 9.58 -11.18 0.98
N ILE A 125 9.42 -12.48 1.26
CA ILE A 125 10.26 -13.56 0.73
C ILE A 125 9.41 -14.40 -0.22
N LEU A 126 9.80 -14.50 -1.48
CA LEU A 126 9.10 -15.24 -2.52
C LEU A 126 9.99 -16.30 -3.16
N ASP A 127 9.39 -17.41 -3.58
CA ASP A 127 10.02 -18.41 -4.43
C ASP A 127 10.09 -17.89 -5.88
N MET A 128 11.11 -17.08 -6.19
CA MET A 128 11.27 -16.44 -7.50
C MET A 128 11.34 -17.40 -8.69
N PRO A 129 11.87 -18.64 -8.58
CA PRO A 129 11.82 -19.65 -9.65
C PRO A 129 10.43 -20.20 -9.98
N ALA A 130 9.42 -19.98 -9.12
CA ALA A 130 8.06 -20.42 -9.38
C ALA A 130 7.46 -19.65 -10.56
N LYS A 131 6.54 -20.29 -11.28
CA LYS A 131 5.87 -19.68 -12.43
C LYS A 131 4.57 -18.98 -12.10
N GLU A 132 3.99 -19.28 -10.96
CA GLU A 132 2.73 -18.73 -10.48
C GLU A 132 2.78 -18.59 -8.97
N LEU A 133 2.08 -17.60 -8.42
CA LEU A 133 1.96 -17.40 -6.98
C LEU A 133 1.36 -18.62 -6.26
N SER A 134 0.43 -19.31 -6.90
CA SER A 134 -0.22 -20.52 -6.35
C SER A 134 0.69 -21.75 -6.31
N LYS A 135 1.81 -21.74 -7.01
CA LYS A 135 2.75 -22.87 -7.14
C LYS A 135 4.09 -22.64 -6.45
N MET A 136 4.17 -21.63 -5.60
CA MET A 136 5.35 -21.39 -4.79
C MET A 136 5.58 -22.53 -3.80
N ARG A 137 6.83 -22.97 -3.69
CA ARG A 137 7.25 -24.01 -2.72
C ARG A 137 7.37 -23.45 -1.33
N TYR A 138 7.71 -22.16 -1.21
CA TYR A 138 7.81 -21.43 0.03
C TYR A 138 7.49 -19.95 -0.20
N CYS A 139 6.97 -19.32 0.82
CA CYS A 139 6.87 -17.86 0.91
C CYS A 139 6.96 -17.44 2.38
N GLY A 140 7.38 -16.23 2.64
CA GLY A 140 7.60 -15.78 4.00
C GLY A 140 7.76 -14.28 4.10
N HIS A 141 8.03 -13.82 5.32
CA HIS A 141 8.37 -12.44 5.56
C HIS A 141 9.36 -12.31 6.71
N ARG A 142 10.10 -11.20 6.70
CA ARG A 142 10.99 -10.81 7.77
C ARG A 142 10.31 -9.79 8.66
N TYR A 143 10.60 -9.82 9.93
CA TYR A 143 10.10 -8.85 10.90
C TYR A 143 11.08 -8.67 12.05
N ARG A 144 10.97 -7.53 12.71
CA ARG A 144 11.78 -7.18 13.86
C ARG A 144 10.99 -7.51 15.13
N ALA A 145 11.59 -8.27 16.03
CA ALA A 145 11.01 -8.68 17.29
C ALA A 145 11.86 -8.17 18.47
N ASP A 146 11.21 -7.93 19.60
CA ASP A 146 11.85 -7.58 20.86
C ASP A 146 12.62 -8.81 21.37
N TYR A 147 13.92 -8.65 21.57
CA TYR A 147 14.81 -9.75 21.96
C TYR A 147 14.40 -10.39 23.29
N GLU A 148 13.99 -9.61 24.29
CA GLU A 148 13.55 -10.12 25.58
C GLU A 148 12.29 -10.98 25.41
N LYS A 149 11.32 -10.54 24.62
CA LYS A 149 10.10 -11.33 24.34
C LYS A 149 10.42 -12.64 23.63
N VAL A 150 11.36 -12.63 22.69
CA VAL A 150 11.79 -13.85 21.98
C VAL A 150 12.50 -14.81 22.93
N MET A 151 13.28 -14.30 23.89
CA MET A 151 13.95 -15.13 24.88
C MET A 151 12.97 -15.76 25.90
N ASP A 152 11.88 -15.06 26.20
CA ASP A 152 10.86 -15.52 27.15
C ASP A 152 9.79 -16.41 26.50
N GLU A 153 9.74 -16.49 25.16
CA GLU A 153 8.73 -17.25 24.43
C GLU A 153 8.89 -18.77 24.66
N PRO A 154 7.94 -19.42 25.36
CA PRO A 154 8.06 -20.83 25.73
C PRO A 154 7.99 -21.77 24.52
N GLY A 155 7.35 -21.37 23.44
CA GLY A 155 7.22 -22.13 22.20
C GLY A 155 8.54 -22.28 21.43
N TYR A 156 9.50 -21.42 21.68
CA TYR A 156 10.79 -21.45 20.97
C TYR A 156 11.80 -22.40 21.59
N SER A 157 12.58 -23.08 20.76
CA SER A 157 13.61 -24.02 21.21
C SER A 157 14.66 -23.36 22.11
N LYS A 158 14.72 -23.75 23.40
CA LYS A 158 15.68 -23.19 24.37
C LYS A 158 17.13 -23.27 23.89
N LYS A 159 17.52 -24.37 23.22
CA LYS A 159 18.89 -24.56 22.71
C LYS A 159 19.28 -23.55 21.63
N VAL A 160 18.31 -23.03 20.91
CA VAL A 160 18.50 -22.05 19.85
C VAL A 160 18.45 -20.65 20.46
N ARG A 161 17.49 -20.37 21.33
CA ARG A 161 17.36 -19.09 22.05
C ARG A 161 18.64 -18.72 22.78
N ASP A 162 19.24 -19.66 23.53
CA ASP A 162 20.48 -19.44 24.28
C ASP A 162 21.71 -19.03 23.41
N LYS A 163 21.59 -19.21 22.08
CA LYS A 163 22.64 -18.85 21.11
C LYS A 163 22.27 -17.62 20.28
N LEU A 164 21.03 -17.14 20.42
CA LEU A 164 20.52 -16.00 19.68
C LEU A 164 21.24 -14.73 20.16
N ALA A 165 21.67 -13.92 19.24
CA ALA A 165 22.27 -12.61 19.53
C ALA A 165 21.35 -11.47 19.05
N PRO A 166 21.26 -10.36 19.79
CA PRO A 166 20.51 -9.20 19.33
C PRO A 166 21.14 -8.62 18.06
N THR A 167 20.29 -8.20 17.14
CA THR A 167 20.69 -7.60 15.86
C THR A 167 20.07 -6.21 15.77
N ASN A 168 20.77 -5.20 16.28
CA ASN A 168 20.26 -3.82 16.31
C ASN A 168 20.41 -3.12 14.96
N ARG A 169 21.13 -3.70 13.99
CA ARG A 169 21.30 -3.10 12.66
C ARG A 169 20.04 -3.25 11.81
N SER A 170 19.60 -2.14 11.23
CA SER A 170 18.57 -2.16 10.20
C SER A 170 19.10 -2.91 8.97
N HIS A 171 18.33 -3.91 8.50
CA HIS A 171 18.64 -4.61 7.25
C HIS A 171 18.46 -3.72 6.00
N HIS A 172 17.90 -2.54 6.17
CA HIS A 172 17.50 -1.65 5.08
C HIS A 172 18.46 -0.46 4.93
N ASP A 173 19.75 -0.71 4.88
CA ASP A 173 20.74 0.35 4.67
C ASP A 173 20.68 1.02 3.28
N SER A 174 19.74 0.63 2.41
CA SER A 174 19.82 1.10 1.02
C SER A 174 18.54 1.56 0.34
N THR A 175 17.34 1.43 0.93
CA THR A 175 16.13 1.62 0.11
C THR A 175 15.10 2.61 0.59
N GLY A 176 15.33 3.29 1.67
CA GLY A 176 14.24 4.07 2.20
C GLY A 176 14.53 5.52 2.44
N ALA A 177 14.68 6.36 1.40
CA ALA A 177 14.74 7.80 1.58
C ALA A 177 13.63 8.35 2.51
N ALA A 178 12.48 7.71 2.56
CA ALA A 178 11.41 8.03 3.51
C ALA A 178 11.70 7.56 4.94
N ARG A 179 12.38 6.41 5.11
CA ARG A 179 12.82 5.91 6.42
C ARG A 179 14.06 6.65 6.90
N ASP A 180 14.97 7.01 6.00
CA ASP A 180 16.16 7.81 6.33
C ASP A 180 15.77 9.20 6.82
N ILE A 181 14.75 9.82 6.25
CA ILE A 181 14.19 11.10 6.73
C ILE A 181 13.51 10.93 8.08
N ALA A 182 12.81 9.83 8.32
CA ALA A 182 12.22 9.54 9.62
C ALA A 182 13.29 9.26 10.67
N SER A 183 14.42 8.65 10.29
CA SER A 183 15.57 8.45 11.15
C SER A 183 16.33 9.74 11.45
N ASP A 184 16.45 10.65 10.50
CA ASP A 184 17.03 11.98 10.69
C ASP A 184 16.19 12.90 11.62
N TRP A 185 14.90 12.60 11.76
CA TRP A 185 13.99 13.39 12.61
C TRP A 185 13.92 12.91 14.07
N GLY A 186 14.53 11.77 14.38
CA GLY A 186 14.39 11.27 15.75
C GLY A 186 15.20 10.10 16.10
N SER A 187 16.44 10.11 15.76
CA SER A 187 17.21 9.31 16.27
C SER A 187 17.90 8.21 16.17
N SER A 188 18.83 8.23 15.82
CA SER A 188 19.86 7.21 15.68
C SER A 188 20.42 6.62 16.98
N GLU A 189 20.14 7.23 18.10
CA GLU A 189 20.65 6.76 19.40
C GLU A 189 19.56 6.21 20.33
N ASP A 190 18.27 6.52 20.08
CA ASP A 190 17.16 6.04 20.93
C ASP A 190 16.57 4.69 20.48
N ASP A 191 16.88 4.20 19.28
CA ASP A 191 16.52 2.84 18.83
C ASP A 191 17.33 1.76 19.58
N ASP A 192 18.38 2.15 20.32
CA ASP A 192 19.19 1.29 21.17
C ASP A 192 18.60 1.06 22.58
N LEU A 193 17.42 1.62 22.88
CA LEU A 193 16.77 1.44 24.19
C LEU A 193 16.28 0.01 24.43
N LYS A 194 16.12 -0.78 23.37
CA LYS A 194 15.74 -2.19 23.44
C LYS A 194 16.53 -3.01 22.45
N ASP A 195 17.09 -4.11 22.93
CA ASP A 195 17.67 -5.11 22.06
C ASP A 195 16.60 -5.74 21.17
N MET A 196 16.82 -5.73 19.86
CA MET A 196 15.93 -6.29 18.87
C MET A 196 16.62 -7.42 18.10
N VAL A 197 15.81 -8.31 17.55
CA VAL A 197 16.29 -9.40 16.69
C VAL A 197 15.45 -9.46 15.41
N TRP A 198 16.11 -9.72 14.29
CA TRP A 198 15.44 -9.97 13.04
C TRP A 198 15.07 -11.44 12.91
N LEU A 199 13.78 -11.70 12.77
CA LEU A 199 13.21 -13.02 12.53
C LEU A 199 12.60 -13.10 11.14
N MET A 200 12.47 -14.31 10.64
CA MET A 200 11.69 -14.59 9.45
C MET A 200 10.77 -15.77 9.70
N ASP A 201 9.53 -15.62 9.23
CA ASP A 201 8.56 -16.71 9.16
C ASP A 201 8.44 -17.14 7.71
N VAL A 202 8.70 -18.41 7.46
CA VAL A 202 8.63 -19.01 6.13
C VAL A 202 7.65 -20.17 6.13
N TRP A 203 6.62 -20.07 5.33
CA TRP A 203 5.71 -21.17 5.08
C TRP A 203 6.27 -22.06 3.96
N ILE A 204 6.26 -23.36 4.20
CA ILE A 204 6.74 -24.40 3.29
C ILE A 204 5.53 -25.19 2.81
N ALA A 205 5.24 -25.13 1.51
CA ALA A 205 4.05 -25.75 0.91
C ALA A 205 4.07 -27.29 0.98
N GLU A 206 5.25 -27.92 0.88
CA GLU A 206 5.39 -29.37 0.88
C GLU A 206 4.90 -30.00 2.20
N ASN A 207 5.28 -29.40 3.33
CA ASN A 207 4.94 -29.89 4.67
C ASN A 207 3.75 -29.15 5.28
N ASN A 208 3.24 -28.13 4.60
CA ASN A 208 2.23 -27.19 5.13
C ASN A 208 2.62 -26.66 6.53
N SER A 209 3.89 -26.31 6.71
CA SER A 209 4.45 -25.84 7.98
C SER A 209 4.98 -24.41 7.88
N ILE A 210 4.94 -23.71 8.99
CA ILE A 210 5.55 -22.39 9.16
C ILE A 210 6.80 -22.58 10.04
N VAL A 211 7.93 -22.15 9.51
CA VAL A 211 9.24 -22.22 10.18
C VAL A 211 9.67 -20.83 10.54
N THR A 212 9.87 -20.57 11.83
CA THR A 212 10.43 -19.31 12.34
C THR A 212 11.93 -19.49 12.57
N MET A 213 12.73 -18.62 11.98
CA MET A 213 14.18 -18.63 12.13
C MET A 213 14.75 -17.22 12.26
N ALA A 214 15.95 -17.12 12.84
CA ALA A 214 16.67 -15.85 12.93
C ALA A 214 17.28 -15.48 11.57
N CYS A 215 17.16 -14.21 11.18
CA CYS A 215 17.87 -13.67 10.03
C CYS A 215 19.35 -13.47 10.39
N ASP A 216 20.23 -13.66 9.40
CA ASP A 216 21.68 -13.38 9.49
C ASP A 216 22.44 -14.13 10.59
N GLN A 217 21.83 -15.14 11.17
CA GLN A 217 22.46 -16.02 12.14
C GLN A 217 22.34 -17.47 11.66
N ASP A 218 23.46 -18.16 11.55
CA ASP A 218 23.49 -19.57 11.15
C ASP A 218 23.04 -20.46 12.32
N LEU A 219 21.76 -20.37 12.65
CA LEU A 219 21.12 -21.10 13.73
C LEU A 219 20.00 -22.01 13.18
N PRO A 220 19.74 -23.15 13.84
CA PRO A 220 18.56 -23.95 13.52
C PRO A 220 17.27 -23.15 13.71
N PRO A 221 16.13 -23.61 13.15
CA PRO A 221 14.84 -22.99 13.40
C PRO A 221 14.52 -22.85 14.89
N LEU A 222 13.90 -21.72 15.26
CA LEU A 222 13.38 -21.47 16.61
C LEU A 222 12.17 -22.36 16.90
N ILE A 223 11.27 -22.45 15.91
CA ILE A 223 10.08 -23.30 15.96
C ILE A 223 9.65 -23.70 14.55
N GLU A 224 9.02 -24.85 14.44
CA GLU A 224 8.28 -25.30 13.27
C GLU A 224 6.87 -25.65 13.73
N ARG A 225 5.86 -25.04 13.07
CA ARG A 225 4.44 -25.19 13.38
C ARG A 225 3.70 -25.66 12.14
N GLU A 226 2.76 -26.58 12.30
CA GLU A 226 1.83 -26.93 11.25
C GLU A 226 0.85 -25.77 11.00
N TRP A 227 0.59 -25.47 9.72
CA TRP A 227 -0.41 -24.50 9.35
C TRP A 227 -1.80 -25.17 9.29
N ILE A 228 -2.73 -24.69 10.13
CA ILE A 228 -4.08 -25.25 10.28
C ILE A 228 -5.06 -24.70 9.24
N GLY A 229 -4.75 -23.56 8.61
CA GLY A 229 -5.62 -22.89 7.65
C GLY A 229 -5.72 -23.56 6.28
N SER A 230 -5.92 -22.77 5.23
CA SER A 230 -6.04 -23.28 3.87
C SER A 230 -4.73 -23.89 3.34
N GLN A 231 -4.83 -24.82 2.40
CA GLN A 231 -3.66 -25.40 1.72
C GLN A 231 -2.86 -24.37 0.91
N SER A 232 -3.43 -23.19 0.67
CA SER A 232 -2.73 -22.07 0.01
C SER A 232 -1.78 -21.31 0.94
N GLY A 233 -1.66 -21.74 2.20
CA GLY A 233 -0.80 -21.11 3.21
C GLY A 233 -1.38 -19.85 3.82
N PRO A 234 -0.66 -19.27 4.80
CA PRO A 234 -1.09 -18.07 5.52
C PRO A 234 -0.95 -16.79 4.70
N TYR A 235 -0.14 -16.80 3.65
CA TYR A 235 0.14 -15.61 2.83
C TYR A 235 -0.88 -15.50 1.70
N LYS A 236 -1.52 -14.35 1.62
CA LYS A 236 -2.48 -14.02 0.56
C LYS A 236 -1.91 -12.91 -0.29
N PHE A 237 -2.03 -13.08 -1.61
CA PHE A 237 -1.45 -12.16 -2.58
C PHE A 237 -2.54 -11.49 -3.38
N LEU A 238 -2.38 -10.17 -3.55
CA LEU A 238 -3.22 -9.36 -4.42
C LEU A 238 -2.39 -8.89 -5.61
N SER A 239 -2.81 -9.27 -6.80
CA SER A 239 -2.26 -8.78 -8.06
C SER A 239 -3.32 -8.02 -8.84
N LEU A 240 -2.94 -6.90 -9.47
CA LEU A 240 -3.80 -6.12 -10.37
C LEU A 240 -3.46 -6.32 -11.85
N GLY A 241 -2.45 -7.14 -12.14
CA GLY A 241 -2.03 -7.42 -13.50
C GLY A 241 -1.16 -8.66 -13.59
N ASP A 242 -1.77 -9.83 -13.63
CA ASP A 242 -1.04 -11.11 -13.70
C ASP A 242 -0.22 -11.23 -14.98
N THR A 243 1.01 -11.69 -14.82
CA THR A 243 1.91 -11.98 -15.93
C THR A 243 2.15 -13.48 -15.97
N PRO A 244 1.82 -14.17 -17.09
CA PRO A 244 2.07 -15.60 -17.22
C PRO A 244 3.55 -15.94 -16.98
N ASP A 245 3.80 -17.08 -16.36
CA ASP A 245 5.14 -17.62 -16.08
C ASP A 245 6.04 -16.72 -15.20
N ASN A 246 5.45 -15.82 -14.42
CA ASN A 246 6.19 -14.96 -13.51
C ASN A 246 5.44 -14.81 -12.17
N VAL A 247 6.18 -14.89 -11.08
CA VAL A 247 5.65 -14.66 -9.72
C VAL A 247 5.37 -13.17 -9.48
N ILE A 248 6.21 -12.29 -10.05
CA ILE A 248 6.02 -10.86 -9.93
C ILE A 248 5.12 -10.37 -11.07
N PRO A 249 3.93 -9.83 -10.75
CA PRO A 249 3.00 -9.32 -11.77
C PRO A 249 3.51 -8.02 -12.39
N THR A 250 3.00 -7.67 -13.55
CA THR A 250 3.22 -6.35 -14.15
C THR A 250 2.30 -5.36 -13.47
N SER A 251 2.87 -4.46 -12.67
CA SER A 251 2.08 -3.48 -11.92
C SER A 251 1.53 -2.36 -12.83
N PRO A 252 0.37 -1.78 -12.49
CA PRO A 252 -0.13 -0.59 -13.17
C PRO A 252 0.88 0.57 -13.15
N ALA A 253 1.60 0.75 -12.06
CA ALA A 253 2.58 1.82 -11.89
C ALA A 253 3.73 1.74 -12.89
N ILE A 254 4.22 0.53 -13.21
CA ILE A 254 5.34 0.34 -14.14
C ILE A 254 4.98 0.77 -15.56
N ASN A 255 3.72 0.53 -15.95
CA ASN A 255 3.20 0.91 -17.26
C ASN A 255 3.07 2.45 -17.39
N LEU A 256 2.79 3.13 -16.29
CA LEU A 256 2.59 4.58 -16.23
C LEU A 256 3.90 5.35 -16.03
N LYS A 257 4.94 4.71 -15.50
CA LYS A 257 6.21 5.35 -15.13
C LYS A 257 6.86 6.10 -16.31
N GLY A 258 6.93 5.49 -17.49
CA GLY A 258 7.56 6.11 -18.66
C GLY A 258 6.88 7.41 -19.07
N MET A 259 5.55 7.47 -18.99
CA MET A 259 4.78 8.67 -19.31
C MET A 259 4.90 9.73 -18.20
N HIS A 260 4.89 9.33 -16.95
CA HIS A 260 5.13 10.20 -15.80
C HIS A 260 6.50 10.89 -15.90
N ASP A 261 7.57 10.13 -16.17
CA ASP A 261 8.92 10.66 -16.31
C ASP A 261 9.03 11.63 -17.50
N LEU A 262 8.37 11.32 -18.61
CA LEU A 262 8.35 12.20 -19.77
C LEU A 262 7.61 13.51 -19.49
N GLN A 263 6.45 13.42 -18.83
CA GLN A 263 5.66 14.59 -18.42
C GLN A 263 6.47 15.50 -17.49
N ASN A 264 7.14 14.94 -16.49
CA ASN A 264 7.96 15.72 -15.56
C ASN A 264 9.18 16.36 -16.24
N ARG A 265 9.82 15.70 -17.21
CA ARG A 265 10.90 16.30 -18.00
C ARG A 265 10.40 17.49 -18.83
N LEU A 266 9.21 17.35 -19.42
CA LEU A 266 8.60 18.43 -20.19
C LEU A 266 8.24 19.62 -19.30
N HIS A 267 7.63 19.38 -18.13
CA HIS A 267 7.30 20.44 -17.18
C HIS A 267 8.55 21.19 -16.69
N ARG A 268 9.64 20.48 -16.37
CA ARG A 268 10.92 21.12 -15.98
C ARG A 268 11.46 22.01 -17.09
N ARG A 269 11.44 21.53 -18.34
CA ARG A 269 11.85 22.33 -19.48
C ARG A 269 10.99 23.59 -19.62
N MET A 270 9.66 23.45 -19.48
CA MET A 270 8.74 24.59 -19.52
C MET A 270 9.00 25.60 -18.38
N GLU A 271 9.36 25.11 -17.18
CA GLU A 271 9.76 25.92 -16.03
C GLU A 271 11.04 26.72 -16.37
N ASP A 272 12.10 26.04 -16.84
CA ASP A 272 13.35 26.67 -17.25
C ASP A 272 13.15 27.71 -18.35
N ASP A 273 12.32 27.42 -19.37
CA ASP A 273 11.98 28.33 -20.45
C ASP A 273 11.16 29.53 -19.95
N SER A 274 10.28 29.34 -18.99
CA SER A 274 9.52 30.39 -18.32
C SER A 274 10.44 31.34 -17.53
N ASP A 275 11.37 30.77 -16.77
CA ASP A 275 12.36 31.55 -16.00
C ASP A 275 13.35 32.31 -16.89
N ALA A 276 13.64 31.75 -18.06
CA ALA A 276 14.46 32.40 -19.07
C ALA A 276 13.71 33.51 -19.80
N HIS A 277 12.39 33.66 -19.62
CA HIS A 277 11.61 34.67 -20.29
C HIS A 277 12.05 36.08 -19.89
N ARG A 278 12.48 36.83 -20.87
CA ARG A 278 12.86 38.23 -20.70
C ARG A 278 12.48 39.06 -21.92
N VAL A 279 12.07 40.25 -21.64
CA VAL A 279 11.76 41.23 -22.64
C VAL A 279 12.95 42.22 -22.77
N VAL A 280 13.56 42.29 -23.94
CA VAL A 280 14.68 43.18 -24.23
C VAL A 280 14.23 44.20 -25.24
N ASN A 281 14.29 45.45 -24.86
CA ASN A 281 14.06 46.57 -25.80
C ASN A 281 15.38 46.98 -26.44
N VAL A 282 15.43 46.90 -27.75
CA VAL A 282 16.62 47.29 -28.53
C VAL A 282 16.33 48.58 -29.28
N TYR A 283 17.25 49.53 -29.19
CA TYR A 283 17.18 50.81 -29.84
C TYR A 283 18.50 51.16 -30.50
N PRO A 284 18.48 51.97 -31.58
CA PRO A 284 19.71 52.45 -32.23
C PRO A 284 20.51 53.39 -31.32
N PRO A 285 21.84 53.44 -31.45
CA PRO A 285 22.71 54.28 -30.61
C PRO A 285 22.38 55.80 -30.61
N ASN A 286 21.73 56.28 -31.64
CA ASN A 286 21.30 57.68 -31.77
C ASN A 286 19.98 58.00 -31.06
N MET A 287 19.35 57.05 -30.39
CA MET A 287 18.07 57.23 -29.72
C MET A 287 18.14 56.91 -28.19
N SER A 288 19.32 57.07 -27.61
CA SER A 288 19.51 56.79 -26.16
C SER A 288 18.61 57.64 -25.26
N ASP A 289 18.41 58.91 -25.59
CA ASP A 289 17.60 59.84 -24.79
C ASP A 289 16.09 59.52 -24.86
N ASP A 290 15.62 59.12 -26.05
CA ASP A 290 14.22 58.67 -26.22
C ASP A 290 13.95 57.33 -25.52
N ALA A 291 14.93 56.42 -25.56
CA ALA A 291 14.84 55.12 -24.85
C ALA A 291 14.83 55.30 -23.33
N GLU A 292 15.61 56.24 -22.79
CA GLU A 292 15.63 56.53 -21.35
C GLU A 292 14.34 57.19 -20.90
N ARG A 293 13.79 58.09 -21.69
CA ARG A 293 12.46 58.67 -21.41
C ARG A 293 11.34 57.63 -21.39
N LEU A 294 11.35 56.69 -22.34
CA LEU A 294 10.38 55.59 -22.36
C LEU A 294 10.56 54.65 -21.17
N ARG A 295 11.79 54.39 -20.74
CA ARG A 295 12.09 53.55 -19.56
C ARG A 295 11.57 54.14 -18.26
N THR A 296 11.66 55.50 -18.14
CA THR A 296 11.22 56.23 -16.95
C THR A 296 9.77 56.69 -17.01
N ALA A 297 9.06 56.47 -18.12
CA ALA A 297 7.70 56.88 -18.32
C ALA A 297 6.70 56.15 -17.42
N GLU A 298 5.75 56.88 -16.86
CA GLU A 298 4.64 56.28 -16.11
C GLU A 298 3.70 55.50 -17.03
N ARG A 299 3.02 54.49 -16.46
CA ARG A 299 2.02 53.71 -17.20
C ARG A 299 0.94 54.63 -17.79
N ASN A 300 0.62 54.44 -19.07
CA ASN A 300 -0.39 55.24 -19.84
C ASN A 300 -0.01 56.72 -20.03
N SER A 301 1.27 57.08 -19.95
CA SER A 301 1.74 58.43 -20.26
C SER A 301 2.01 58.59 -21.76
N TRP A 302 1.77 59.82 -22.29
CA TRP A 302 2.11 60.17 -23.66
C TRP A 302 3.54 60.70 -23.71
N GLN A 303 4.41 60.02 -24.46
CA GLN A 303 5.80 60.43 -24.66
C GLN A 303 6.03 60.81 -26.11
N ARG A 304 6.85 61.87 -26.31
CA ARG A 304 7.24 62.33 -27.65
C ARG A 304 8.52 61.62 -28.04
N GLY A 305 8.52 60.81 -29.08
CA GLY A 305 9.70 60.14 -29.64
C GLY A 305 9.97 60.54 -31.07
N THR A 306 11.23 60.55 -31.48
CA THR A 306 11.67 60.96 -32.80
C THR A 306 11.36 59.94 -33.90
N SER A 307 11.44 58.63 -33.55
CA SER A 307 11.14 57.50 -34.44
C SER A 307 10.77 56.26 -33.64
N PRO A 308 9.56 56.18 -33.12
CA PRO A 308 9.16 55.09 -32.26
C PRO A 308 9.21 53.69 -32.91
N GLU A 309 9.15 53.62 -34.23
CA GLU A 309 9.24 52.38 -35.00
C GLU A 309 10.62 51.70 -34.96
N GLN A 310 11.68 52.46 -34.57
CA GLN A 310 13.04 51.91 -34.45
C GLN A 310 13.33 51.28 -33.10
N ILE A 311 12.49 51.48 -32.10
CA ILE A 311 12.56 50.79 -30.83
C ILE A 311 11.77 49.51 -30.97
N LYS A 312 12.47 48.38 -30.94
CA LYS A 312 11.89 47.07 -31.08
C LYS A 312 11.98 46.31 -29.77
N GLN A 313 10.88 45.77 -29.40
CA GLN A 313 10.81 44.84 -28.26
C GLN A 313 11.07 43.43 -28.79
N PHE A 314 12.03 42.75 -28.18
CA PHE A 314 12.33 41.36 -28.44
C PHE A 314 11.99 40.56 -27.17
N GLU A 315 11.17 39.60 -27.37
CA GLU A 315 10.89 38.59 -26.33
C GLU A 315 11.87 37.44 -26.53
N MET A 316 12.66 37.13 -25.50
CA MET A 316 13.62 36.03 -25.49
C MET A 316 13.23 35.05 -24.44
N GLY A 317 13.20 33.75 -24.77
CA GLY A 317 12.72 32.70 -23.91
C GLY A 317 11.19 32.69 -23.82
N GLY A 318 10.67 31.96 -22.87
CA GLY A 318 9.24 31.76 -22.68
C GLY A 318 8.79 30.40 -23.19
N VAL A 319 7.69 29.91 -22.65
CA VAL A 319 7.15 28.60 -22.96
C VAL A 319 6.64 28.55 -24.41
N ASP A 320 7.09 27.55 -25.18
CA ASP A 320 6.60 27.33 -26.53
C ASP A 320 5.19 26.77 -26.51
N GLN A 321 4.31 27.26 -27.35
CA GLN A 321 2.95 26.78 -27.53
C GLN A 321 2.91 25.29 -27.92
N ARG A 322 3.95 24.79 -28.60
CA ARG A 322 4.10 23.40 -28.97
C ARG A 322 4.35 22.51 -27.74
N ASP A 323 5.15 22.96 -26.78
CA ASP A 323 5.42 22.23 -25.54
C ASP A 323 4.18 22.17 -24.68
N MET A 324 3.37 23.23 -24.62
CA MET A 324 2.07 23.23 -23.96
C MET A 324 1.08 22.25 -24.60
N ALA A 325 1.02 22.21 -25.94
CA ALA A 325 0.16 21.27 -26.66
C ALA A 325 0.63 19.81 -26.42
N LEU A 326 1.93 19.56 -26.41
CA LEU A 326 2.50 18.25 -26.11
C LEU A 326 2.20 17.84 -24.65
N ALA A 327 2.31 18.73 -23.68
CA ALA A 327 1.98 18.47 -22.28
C ALA A 327 0.50 18.07 -22.13
N THR A 328 -0.41 18.78 -22.78
CA THR A 328 -1.83 18.45 -22.76
C THR A 328 -2.12 17.11 -23.43
N PHE A 329 -1.47 16.81 -24.55
CA PHE A 329 -1.58 15.53 -25.22
C PHE A 329 -1.08 14.38 -24.34
N LEU A 330 0.10 14.51 -23.72
CA LEU A 330 0.65 13.51 -22.83
C LEU A 330 -0.23 13.29 -21.59
N GLN A 331 -0.84 14.35 -21.05
CA GLN A 331 -1.79 14.24 -19.96
C GLN A 331 -3.00 13.39 -20.36
N SER A 332 -3.56 13.64 -21.54
CA SER A 332 -4.71 12.90 -22.05
C SER A 332 -4.38 11.42 -22.31
N GLU A 333 -3.19 11.14 -22.83
CA GLU A 333 -2.72 9.77 -23.03
C GLU A 333 -2.46 9.07 -21.69
N TYR A 334 -1.85 9.76 -20.73
CA TYR A 334 -1.66 9.24 -19.38
C TYR A 334 -2.99 8.84 -18.75
N ASP A 335 -3.99 9.74 -18.78
CA ASP A 335 -5.32 9.47 -18.24
C ASP A 335 -5.98 8.27 -18.93
N ARG A 336 -5.80 8.11 -20.24
CA ARG A 336 -6.32 6.96 -21.00
C ARG A 336 -5.65 5.64 -20.58
N PHE A 337 -4.32 5.63 -20.45
CA PHE A 337 -3.57 4.45 -20.02
C PHE A 337 -3.82 4.09 -18.55
N ALA A 338 -4.04 5.09 -17.70
CA ALA A 338 -4.41 4.90 -16.31
C ALA A 338 -5.88 4.49 -16.09
N GLY A 339 -6.62 4.16 -17.18
CA GLY A 339 -8.01 3.71 -17.08
C GLY A 339 -9.03 4.85 -16.93
N ASN A 340 -8.75 6.01 -17.51
CA ASN A 340 -9.57 7.22 -17.44
C ASN A 340 -9.81 7.70 -15.99
N LEU A 341 -8.74 8.21 -15.39
CA LEU A 341 -8.69 8.65 -13.99
C LEU A 341 -9.79 9.65 -13.62
N GLN A 342 -10.15 10.52 -14.57
CA GLN A 342 -11.16 11.54 -14.33
C GLN A 342 -12.55 10.91 -14.13
N ALA A 343 -12.87 9.89 -14.92
CA ALA A 343 -14.13 9.14 -14.73
C ALA A 343 -14.11 8.30 -13.45
N MET A 344 -12.96 7.70 -13.10
CA MET A 344 -12.80 6.97 -11.84
C MET A 344 -12.88 7.89 -10.60
N GLY A 345 -12.37 9.11 -10.72
CA GLY A 345 -12.40 10.14 -9.68
C GLY A 345 -13.75 10.83 -9.52
N GLY A 346 -14.77 10.48 -10.32
CA GLY A 346 -16.11 11.07 -10.24
C GLY A 346 -16.21 12.47 -10.87
N LEU A 347 -15.24 12.88 -11.67
CA LEU A 347 -15.32 14.10 -12.47
C LEU A 347 -16.27 13.86 -13.66
N GLY A 348 -17.17 14.82 -13.91
CA GLY A 348 -18.30 14.71 -14.84
C GLY A 348 -17.97 14.36 -16.29
N ALA A 349 -18.96 14.51 -17.16
CA ALA A 349 -18.91 14.10 -18.59
C ALA A 349 -17.65 14.58 -19.31
N GLN A 350 -16.94 13.62 -19.93
CA GLN A 350 -15.65 13.85 -20.59
C GLN A 350 -15.73 13.81 -22.10
N ALA A 351 -16.87 13.38 -22.63
CA ALA A 351 -17.09 13.23 -24.05
C ALA A 351 -18.01 14.33 -24.59
N SER A 352 -17.83 14.65 -25.87
CA SER A 352 -18.66 15.63 -26.57
C SER A 352 -20.05 15.09 -26.92
N THR A 353 -20.29 13.78 -26.82
CA THR A 353 -21.56 13.13 -27.11
C THR A 353 -21.91 12.07 -26.06
N VAL A 354 -23.22 11.93 -25.76
CA VAL A 354 -23.75 10.94 -24.79
C VAL A 354 -23.33 9.52 -25.13
N GLY A 355 -23.35 9.13 -26.40
CA GLY A 355 -22.94 7.77 -26.81
C GLY A 355 -21.47 7.49 -26.62
N GLN A 356 -20.60 8.51 -26.80
CA GLN A 356 -19.18 8.39 -26.53
C GLN A 356 -18.88 8.30 -25.04
N GLU A 357 -19.60 9.08 -24.24
CA GLU A 357 -19.51 9.03 -22.77
C GLU A 357 -19.94 7.67 -22.22
N GLU A 358 -20.99 7.09 -22.77
CA GLU A 358 -21.49 5.77 -22.39
C GLU A 358 -20.48 4.66 -22.69
N ILE A 359 -19.78 4.73 -23.83
CA ILE A 359 -18.72 3.79 -24.18
C ILE A 359 -17.50 3.95 -23.26
N ILE A 360 -17.08 5.18 -22.99
CA ILE A 360 -15.95 5.49 -22.10
C ILE A 360 -16.26 5.00 -20.69
N SER A 361 -17.40 5.38 -20.14
CA SER A 361 -17.85 4.96 -18.81
C SER A 361 -18.02 3.43 -18.71
N GLY A 362 -18.54 2.79 -19.75
CA GLY A 362 -18.67 1.34 -19.81
C GLY A 362 -17.33 0.60 -19.79
N ASN A 363 -16.31 1.11 -20.50
CA ASN A 363 -14.97 0.50 -20.51
C ASN A 363 -14.23 0.72 -19.18
N VAL A 364 -14.30 1.92 -18.61
CA VAL A 364 -13.75 2.21 -17.27
C VAL A 364 -14.42 1.32 -16.22
N SER A 365 -15.74 1.18 -16.30
CA SER A 365 -16.51 0.34 -15.41
C SER A 365 -16.07 -1.14 -15.46
N ARG A 366 -15.72 -1.68 -16.64
CA ARG A 366 -15.24 -3.05 -16.79
C ARG A 366 -13.87 -3.28 -16.16
N ASN A 367 -12.90 -2.42 -16.43
CA ASN A 367 -11.56 -2.53 -15.84
C ASN A 367 -11.62 -2.41 -14.32
N VAL A 368 -12.38 -1.45 -13.80
CA VAL A 368 -12.56 -1.28 -12.36
C VAL A 368 -13.32 -2.46 -11.75
N ALA A 369 -14.30 -3.02 -12.46
CA ALA A 369 -15.03 -4.19 -11.99
C ALA A 369 -14.12 -5.42 -11.90
N ASP A 370 -13.23 -5.63 -12.89
CA ASP A 370 -12.26 -6.72 -12.89
C ASP A 370 -11.27 -6.58 -11.72
N MET A 371 -10.69 -5.42 -11.53
CA MET A 371 -9.82 -5.13 -10.37
C MET A 371 -10.55 -5.28 -9.04
N ARG A 372 -11.82 -4.85 -8.97
CA ARG A 372 -12.65 -5.06 -7.76
C ARG A 372 -12.88 -6.53 -7.49
N MET A 373 -13.11 -7.34 -8.51
CA MET A 373 -13.25 -8.80 -8.35
C MET A 373 -11.97 -9.42 -7.78
N ALA A 374 -10.79 -8.98 -8.24
CA ALA A 374 -9.52 -9.41 -7.67
C ALA A 374 -9.39 -9.04 -6.19
N VAL A 375 -9.76 -7.81 -5.81
CA VAL A 375 -9.75 -7.36 -4.40
C VAL A 375 -10.78 -8.12 -3.55
N VAL A 376 -11.98 -8.37 -4.09
CA VAL A 376 -13.01 -9.16 -3.38
C VAL A 376 -12.56 -10.62 -3.21
N GLY A 377 -11.96 -11.21 -4.24
CA GLY A 377 -11.39 -12.57 -4.16
C GLY A 377 -10.33 -12.65 -3.07
N PHE A 378 -9.37 -11.73 -3.10
CA PHE A 378 -8.34 -11.61 -2.08
C PHE A 378 -8.93 -11.46 -0.65
N ALA A 379 -9.90 -10.55 -0.48
CA ALA A 379 -10.56 -10.34 0.80
C ALA A 379 -11.30 -11.60 1.28
N SER A 380 -11.97 -12.30 0.35
CA SER A 380 -12.67 -13.56 0.66
C SER A 380 -11.72 -14.65 1.15
N ASP A 381 -10.56 -14.79 0.51
CA ASP A 381 -9.54 -15.77 0.90
C ASP A 381 -8.95 -15.46 2.29
N CYS A 382 -8.70 -14.18 2.57
CA CYS A 382 -8.23 -13.74 3.89
C CYS A 382 -9.26 -14.05 4.99
N ILE A 383 -10.52 -13.70 4.75
CA ILE A 383 -11.59 -13.88 5.72
C ILE A 383 -11.92 -15.36 5.92
N LEU A 384 -11.82 -16.18 4.88
CA LEU A 384 -12.01 -17.61 4.97
C LEU A 384 -11.02 -18.25 5.96
N ASP A 385 -9.74 -17.85 5.87
CA ASP A 385 -8.72 -18.38 6.76
C ASP A 385 -8.87 -17.83 8.18
N LEU A 386 -9.23 -16.56 8.36
CA LEU A 386 -9.59 -16.01 9.67
C LEU A 386 -10.75 -16.78 10.29
N GLY A 387 -11.80 -17.06 9.51
CA GLY A 387 -12.93 -17.85 9.95
C GLY A 387 -12.56 -19.30 10.32
N ARG A 388 -11.62 -19.91 9.59
CA ARG A 388 -11.11 -21.26 9.94
C ARG A 388 -10.34 -21.25 11.24
N LEU A 389 -9.43 -20.29 11.43
CA LEU A 389 -8.70 -20.17 12.70
C LEU A 389 -9.64 -19.93 13.88
N MET A 390 -10.69 -19.09 13.70
CA MET A 390 -11.74 -18.93 14.73
C MET A 390 -12.52 -20.21 14.99
N TRP A 391 -12.75 -21.03 13.98
CA TRP A 391 -13.50 -22.28 14.11
C TRP A 391 -12.69 -23.35 14.85
N GLU A 392 -11.39 -23.41 14.60
CA GLU A 392 -10.51 -24.45 15.16
C GLU A 392 -9.99 -24.11 16.56
N ASP A 393 -10.15 -22.85 16.98
CA ASP A 393 -9.77 -22.43 18.32
C ASP A 393 -10.80 -22.88 19.35
N GLN A 394 -10.48 -23.97 20.05
CA GLN A 394 -11.31 -24.54 21.10
C GLN A 394 -11.38 -23.69 22.38
N THR A 395 -10.52 -22.67 22.49
CA THR A 395 -10.48 -21.78 23.67
C THR A 395 -11.32 -20.52 23.48
N LEU A 396 -11.80 -20.27 22.28
CA LEU A 396 -12.55 -19.06 21.94
C LEU A 396 -13.98 -19.14 22.45
N GLU A 397 -14.26 -18.49 23.56
CA GLU A 397 -15.62 -18.25 24.03
C GLU A 397 -16.29 -17.13 23.23
N LEU A 398 -17.19 -17.51 22.33
CA LEU A 398 -17.98 -16.55 21.57
C LEU A 398 -19.11 -15.97 22.43
N GLN A 399 -18.81 -14.89 23.14
CA GLN A 399 -19.86 -14.10 23.81
C GLN A 399 -20.56 -13.22 22.80
N THR A 400 -21.82 -13.47 22.51
CA THR A 400 -22.62 -12.63 21.63
C THR A 400 -23.84 -12.07 22.31
N SER A 401 -23.97 -10.75 22.34
CA SER A 401 -25.25 -10.10 22.53
C SER A 401 -25.95 -10.06 21.17
N ILE A 402 -27.04 -10.83 21.03
CA ILE A 402 -27.88 -10.77 19.82
C ILE A 402 -28.92 -9.67 20.05
N PRO A 403 -28.97 -8.63 19.22
CA PRO A 403 -30.08 -7.69 19.28
C PRO A 403 -31.37 -8.42 18.91
N VAL A 404 -32.31 -8.49 19.83
CA VAL A 404 -33.64 -9.01 19.52
C VAL A 404 -34.41 -7.95 18.76
N GLU A 405 -34.72 -8.22 17.50
CA GLU A 405 -35.51 -7.31 16.68
C GLU A 405 -36.78 -6.91 17.41
N ASN A 406 -37.02 -5.60 17.59
CA ASN A 406 -38.17 -4.95 18.20
C ASN A 406 -38.26 -4.87 19.73
N SER A 407 -37.32 -5.35 20.54
CA SER A 407 -37.48 -5.29 22.00
C SER A 407 -36.53 -4.34 22.72
N GLY A 408 -35.47 -3.86 22.07
CA GLY A 408 -34.41 -3.09 22.74
C GLY A 408 -33.64 -3.87 23.83
N ILE A 409 -33.89 -5.15 23.96
CA ILE A 409 -33.26 -6.04 24.95
C ILE A 409 -32.13 -6.80 24.24
N GLN A 410 -30.95 -6.69 24.77
CA GLN A 410 -29.80 -7.52 24.36
C GLN A 410 -29.82 -8.81 25.21
N VAL A 411 -29.86 -9.95 24.55
CA VAL A 411 -29.72 -11.27 25.22
C VAL A 411 -28.27 -11.75 24.99
N SER A 412 -27.51 -11.84 26.06
CA SER A 412 -26.19 -12.49 26.03
C SER A 412 -26.38 -14.00 26.08
N SER A 413 -25.70 -14.72 25.23
CA SER A 413 -25.63 -16.18 25.30
C SER A 413 -24.19 -16.62 25.10
N ASP A 414 -23.68 -17.36 26.05
CA ASP A 414 -22.35 -17.95 25.97
C ASP A 414 -22.43 -19.19 25.07
N TRP A 415 -21.44 -19.34 24.20
CA TRP A 415 -21.32 -20.50 23.33
C TRP A 415 -19.92 -21.07 23.46
N THR A 416 -19.82 -22.38 23.65
CA THR A 416 -18.58 -23.15 23.59
C THR A 416 -18.66 -24.09 22.39
N PRO A 417 -17.58 -24.28 21.62
CA PRO A 417 -17.54 -25.31 20.60
C PRO A 417 -17.61 -26.70 21.28
N ASP A 418 -18.55 -27.54 20.85
CA ASP A 418 -18.63 -28.94 21.24
C ASP A 418 -17.72 -29.80 20.38
#